data_e7cacbc4ca6ad2e9ccff79bd35028453
#
_entry.id   e7cacbc4ca6ad2e9ccff79bd35028453
#
_cell.length_a   1.000
_cell.length_b   1.000
_cell.length_c   1.000
_cell.angle_alpha   90.00
_cell.angle_beta   90.00
_cell.angle_gamma   90.00
#
_symmetry.space_group_name_H-M   'P 1'
#
loop_
_entity.id
_entity.type
_entity.pdbx_description
1 polymer ?
#
loop_
_entity_poly.entity_id
_entity_poly.type
_entity_poly.pdbx_seq_one_letter_code
_entity_poly.pdbx_strand_id
1 'polypeptide(L)'
;MGKSGIIAQKISATLASTGSPSLFLHPTEATHGDLGRIVKGDALVVVSHSGDTEEVLVLVAWLKRLGAPVVALTGDPRSPLAQAADVHLDVSIRVEACPLGLAPTASTTAALAMGDALSMTLLEKRGFTVDDFAVLHPGGRLGKKLLRVEDLMHTGDAIPRVRPQTQMKDVLFEMTRKRLGLTTVTEEDGTLLGMISDGDLRRQMERHG
;
A
#
# COMPACT_ATOMS: atom_id res chain seq x y z
N MET A 1 3.91 23.90 8.58
CA MET A 1 2.88 23.16 8.05
C MET A 1 2.62 23.46 6.61
N GLY A 2 1.63 24.09 6.13
CA GLY A 2 1.52 24.41 4.70
C GLY A 2 1.88 23.24 3.76
N LYS A 3 2.68 23.53 2.73
CA LYS A 3 3.06 22.55 1.71
C LYS A 3 3.91 21.41 2.24
N SER A 4 4.80 21.65 3.19
CA SER A 4 5.63 20.60 3.82
C SER A 4 4.77 19.55 4.52
N GLY A 5 3.65 19.93 5.14
CA GLY A 5 2.72 18.97 5.76
C GLY A 5 2.08 18.03 4.73
N ILE A 6 1.69 18.55 3.56
CA ILE A 6 1.13 17.72 2.47
C ILE A 6 2.19 16.73 1.95
N ILE A 7 3.44 17.17 1.82
CA ILE A 7 4.56 16.29 1.43
C ILE A 7 4.79 15.21 2.50
N ALA A 8 4.77 15.57 3.77
CA ALA A 8 4.93 14.62 4.87
C ALA A 8 3.78 13.58 4.88
N GLN A 9 2.53 13.99 4.61
CA GLN A 9 1.40 13.06 4.46
C GLN A 9 1.64 12.07 3.31
N LYS A 10 2.13 12.56 2.15
CA LYS A 10 2.44 11.69 1.01
C LYS A 10 3.57 10.71 1.34
N ILE A 11 4.63 11.15 1.99
CA ILE A 11 5.73 10.29 2.43
C ILE A 11 5.22 9.21 3.39
N SER A 12 4.41 9.59 4.38
CA SER A 12 3.77 8.65 5.31
C SER A 12 2.92 7.61 4.58
N ALA A 13 2.10 8.02 3.62
CA ALA A 13 1.30 7.11 2.82
C ALA A 13 2.16 6.15 1.98
N THR A 14 3.27 6.63 1.39
CA THR A 14 4.20 5.80 0.64
C THR A 14 4.87 4.77 1.54
N LEU A 15 5.39 5.17 2.69
CA LEU A 15 5.99 4.28 3.69
C LEU A 15 5.01 3.17 4.09
N ALA A 16 3.77 3.53 4.45
CA ALA A 16 2.75 2.56 4.84
C ALA A 16 2.44 1.57 3.71
N SER A 17 2.31 2.05 2.47
CA SER A 17 2.01 1.20 1.30
C SER A 17 3.19 0.34 0.84
N THR A 18 4.39 0.58 1.35
CA THR A 18 5.62 -0.15 1.03
C THR A 18 6.19 -0.93 2.23
N GLY A 19 5.32 -1.31 3.17
CA GLY A 19 5.66 -2.22 4.27
C GLY A 19 6.33 -1.58 5.47
N SER A 20 6.37 -0.23 5.55
CA SER A 20 6.82 0.50 6.73
C SER A 20 5.63 1.19 7.39
N PRO A 21 5.06 0.66 8.49
CA PRO A 21 3.95 1.31 9.18
C PRO A 21 4.30 2.76 9.48
N SER A 22 3.46 3.67 9.08
CA SER A 22 3.70 5.10 9.22
C SER A 22 2.38 5.84 9.40
N LEU A 23 2.42 6.91 10.19
CA LEU A 23 1.30 7.81 10.36
C LEU A 23 1.79 9.26 10.27
N PHE A 24 0.93 10.12 9.74
CA PHE A 24 1.18 11.55 9.73
C PHE A 24 0.79 12.17 11.07
N LEU A 25 1.69 12.99 11.62
CA LEU A 25 1.46 13.76 12.84
C LEU A 25 1.61 15.26 12.54
N HIS A 26 0.55 16.01 12.76
CA HIS A 26 0.60 17.47 12.64
C HIS A 26 1.19 18.07 13.93
N PRO A 27 2.20 18.96 13.85
CA PRO A 27 2.84 19.50 15.07
C PRO A 27 1.88 20.15 16.05
N THR A 28 0.89 20.88 15.58
CA THR A 28 -0.14 21.49 16.45
C THR A 28 -0.97 20.44 17.16
N GLU A 29 -1.44 19.40 16.45
CA GLU A 29 -2.25 18.34 17.05
C GLU A 29 -1.41 17.51 18.05
N ALA A 30 -0.12 17.34 17.75
CA ALA A 30 0.82 16.67 18.66
C ALA A 30 0.83 17.32 20.04
N THR A 31 0.86 18.64 20.11
CA THR A 31 0.87 19.39 21.39
C THR A 31 -0.47 19.34 22.13
N HIS A 32 -1.53 18.90 21.48
CA HIS A 32 -2.89 18.76 22.02
C HIS A 32 -3.32 17.31 22.29
N GLY A 33 -2.36 16.36 22.36
CA GLY A 33 -2.62 14.99 22.80
C GLY A 33 -2.19 13.90 21.82
N ASP A 34 -2.00 14.22 20.52
CA ASP A 34 -1.61 13.24 19.50
C ASP A 34 -0.20 12.67 19.70
N LEU A 35 0.60 13.23 20.64
CA LEU A 35 1.86 12.59 21.08
C LEU A 35 1.65 11.18 21.63
N GLY A 36 0.48 10.87 22.15
CA GLY A 36 0.12 9.52 22.61
C GLY A 36 0.08 8.46 21.50
N ARG A 37 0.15 8.86 20.23
CA ARG A 37 0.23 7.95 19.07
C ARG A 37 1.65 7.43 18.84
N ILE A 38 2.64 8.02 19.48
CA ILE A 38 4.06 7.64 19.35
C ILE A 38 4.37 6.59 20.39
N VAL A 39 4.92 5.46 19.96
CA VAL A 39 5.29 4.35 20.84
C VAL A 39 6.79 4.13 20.84
N LYS A 40 7.27 3.40 21.86
CA LYS A 40 8.69 3.05 21.97
C LYS A 40 9.15 2.26 20.74
N GLY A 41 10.22 2.73 20.11
CA GLY A 41 10.78 2.13 18.89
C GLY A 41 10.39 2.87 17.63
N ASP A 42 9.48 3.85 17.70
CA ASP A 42 9.20 4.72 16.56
C ASP A 42 10.37 5.65 16.26
N ALA A 43 10.53 5.99 14.98
CA ALA A 43 11.41 7.03 14.48
C ALA A 43 10.57 8.09 13.77
N LEU A 44 11.02 9.35 13.85
CA LEU A 44 10.31 10.47 13.23
C LEU A 44 11.04 10.97 12.00
N VAL A 45 10.27 11.17 10.93
CA VAL A 45 10.72 11.90 9.75
C VAL A 45 10.07 13.27 9.77
N VAL A 46 10.88 14.30 9.94
CA VAL A 46 10.42 15.70 10.09
C VAL A 46 10.76 16.50 8.83
N VAL A 47 9.74 17.09 8.22
CA VAL A 47 9.88 17.84 6.97
C VAL A 47 9.64 19.32 7.21
N SER A 48 10.70 20.12 7.09
CA SER A 48 10.63 21.60 7.16
C SER A 48 11.75 22.20 6.31
N HIS A 49 11.41 22.85 5.22
CA HIS A 49 12.42 23.38 4.28
C HIS A 49 13.35 24.40 4.95
N SER A 50 12.80 25.36 5.70
CA SER A 50 13.62 26.33 6.46
C SER A 50 14.32 25.70 7.67
N GLY A 51 13.73 24.63 8.22
CA GLY A 51 14.20 24.02 9.46
C GLY A 51 14.11 24.91 10.72
N ASP A 52 13.28 25.97 10.65
CA ASP A 52 13.14 27.01 11.68
C ASP A 52 11.68 27.24 12.07
N THR A 53 10.83 26.24 11.88
CA THR A 53 9.41 26.32 12.23
C THR A 53 9.26 26.04 13.72
N GLU A 54 8.81 27.03 14.49
CA GLU A 54 8.75 26.99 15.97
C GLU A 54 7.99 25.75 16.47
N GLU A 55 6.79 25.51 15.95
CA GLU A 55 5.94 24.40 16.39
C GLU A 55 6.59 23.02 16.10
N VAL A 56 7.42 22.94 15.06
CA VAL A 56 8.19 21.74 14.75
C VAL A 56 9.34 21.57 15.74
N LEU A 57 10.05 22.64 16.07
CA LEU A 57 11.17 22.59 17.02
C LEU A 57 10.72 22.23 18.44
N VAL A 58 9.59 22.78 18.89
CA VAL A 58 8.96 22.41 20.18
C VAL A 58 8.65 20.90 20.20
N LEU A 59 8.04 20.41 19.14
CA LEU A 59 7.71 18.97 19.01
C LEU A 59 8.98 18.12 19.05
N VAL A 60 10.00 18.45 18.29
CA VAL A 60 11.28 17.72 18.23
C VAL A 60 11.93 17.65 19.62
N ALA A 61 11.92 18.75 20.37
CA ALA A 61 12.47 18.79 21.73
C ALA A 61 11.77 17.80 22.67
N TRP A 62 10.44 17.65 22.55
CA TRP A 62 9.68 16.65 23.31
C TRP A 62 10.00 15.22 22.89
N LEU A 63 10.10 14.96 21.57
CA LEU A 63 10.38 13.64 21.03
C LEU A 63 11.77 13.13 21.43
N LYS A 64 12.75 14.00 21.46
CA LYS A 64 14.09 13.67 21.94
C LYS A 64 14.10 13.29 23.43
N ARG A 65 13.25 13.90 24.25
CA ARG A 65 13.07 13.50 25.65
C ARG A 65 12.46 12.11 25.80
N LEU A 66 11.62 11.71 24.83
CA LEU A 66 11.04 10.36 24.76
C LEU A 66 12.03 9.32 24.18
N GLY A 67 13.19 9.76 23.72
CA GLY A 67 14.21 8.89 23.14
C GLY A 67 13.88 8.42 21.71
N ALA A 68 12.95 9.09 21.03
CA ALA A 68 12.62 8.78 19.65
C ALA A 68 13.65 9.40 18.69
N PRO A 69 14.30 8.62 17.80
CA PRO A 69 15.24 9.16 16.82
C PRO A 69 14.52 10.03 15.80
N VAL A 70 15.19 11.12 15.40
CA VAL A 70 14.68 12.13 14.49
C VAL A 70 15.52 12.19 13.23
N VAL A 71 14.87 12.01 12.09
CA VAL A 71 15.41 12.24 10.74
C VAL A 71 14.82 13.54 10.21
N ALA A 72 15.64 14.55 9.95
CA ALA A 72 15.20 15.85 9.43
C ALA A 72 15.45 15.98 7.92
N LEU A 73 14.41 16.38 7.18
CA LEU A 73 14.50 16.83 5.79
C LEU A 73 14.42 18.36 5.76
N THR A 74 15.57 19.03 5.62
CA THR A 74 15.65 20.50 5.55
C THR A 74 16.53 20.97 4.40
N GLY A 75 16.33 22.22 3.99
CA GLY A 75 17.16 22.89 2.98
C GLY A 75 18.38 23.65 3.55
N ASP A 76 18.55 23.69 4.88
CA ASP A 76 19.72 24.30 5.50
C ASP A 76 20.30 23.39 6.60
N PRO A 77 21.51 22.84 6.39
CA PRO A 77 22.20 22.00 7.39
C PRO A 77 22.54 22.73 8.69
N ARG A 78 22.50 24.07 8.69
CA ARG A 78 22.73 24.88 9.87
C ARG A 78 21.45 25.26 10.60
N SER A 79 20.30 24.87 10.08
CA SER A 79 19.01 25.17 10.70
C SER A 79 18.88 24.51 12.09
N PRO A 80 18.10 25.09 13.00
CA PRO A 80 17.86 24.50 14.33
C PRO A 80 17.35 23.06 14.25
N LEU A 81 16.48 22.74 13.29
CA LEU A 81 15.98 21.38 13.09
C LEU A 81 17.08 20.40 12.66
N ALA A 82 17.94 20.80 11.70
CA ALA A 82 19.04 19.95 11.26
C ALA A 82 20.03 19.66 12.40
N GLN A 83 20.31 20.67 13.23
CA GLN A 83 21.21 20.53 14.38
C GLN A 83 20.60 19.69 15.52
N ALA A 84 19.28 19.72 15.68
CA ALA A 84 18.59 18.94 16.70
C ALA A 84 18.35 17.47 16.28
N ALA A 85 18.37 17.16 14.99
CA ALA A 85 18.10 15.83 14.46
C ALA A 85 19.26 14.85 14.70
N ASP A 86 18.96 13.55 14.74
CA ASP A 86 19.98 12.49 14.79
C ASP A 86 20.55 12.21 13.38
N VAL A 87 19.74 12.45 12.35
CA VAL A 87 20.13 12.37 10.94
C VAL A 87 19.53 13.55 10.18
N HIS A 88 20.38 14.25 9.39
CA HIS A 88 19.93 15.27 8.46
C HIS A 88 20.02 14.77 7.01
N LEU A 89 18.92 14.87 6.28
CA LEU A 89 18.83 14.63 4.85
C LEU A 89 18.69 16.00 4.16
N ASP A 90 19.71 16.40 3.43
CA ASP A 90 19.76 17.69 2.74
C ASP A 90 18.82 17.69 1.52
N VAL A 91 17.83 18.57 1.55
CA VAL A 91 16.88 18.83 0.46
C VAL A 91 16.97 20.29 0.00
N SER A 92 18.18 20.87 0.09
CA SER A 92 18.45 22.23 -0.36
C SER A 92 18.18 22.40 -1.85
N ILE A 93 17.79 23.61 -2.21
CA ILE A 93 17.58 24.03 -3.59
C ILE A 93 18.27 25.37 -3.81
N ARG A 94 18.61 25.68 -5.05
CA ARG A 94 19.22 27.00 -5.39
C ARG A 94 18.13 28.07 -5.44
N VAL A 95 16.97 27.77 -6.01
CA VAL A 95 15.90 28.75 -6.24
C VAL A 95 14.57 28.00 -6.41
N GLU A 96 13.48 28.60 -5.95
CA GLU A 96 12.14 28.12 -6.25
C GLU A 96 11.77 28.34 -7.72
N ALA A 97 11.03 27.43 -8.34
CA ALA A 97 10.56 27.55 -9.72
C ALA A 97 9.43 28.58 -9.91
N CYS A 98 9.04 29.24 -8.82
CA CYS A 98 8.06 30.32 -8.85
C CYS A 98 8.69 31.62 -9.38
N PRO A 99 8.08 32.32 -10.35
CA PRO A 99 8.61 33.60 -10.87
C PRO A 99 8.82 34.67 -9.78
N LEU A 100 8.06 34.60 -8.68
CA LEU A 100 8.20 35.48 -7.53
C LEU A 100 9.21 34.96 -6.48
N GLY A 101 9.73 33.75 -6.63
CA GLY A 101 10.61 33.11 -5.65
C GLY A 101 9.95 32.77 -4.30
N LEU A 102 8.61 32.83 -4.19
CA LEU A 102 7.88 32.72 -2.93
C LEU A 102 7.14 31.38 -2.75
N ALA A 103 6.57 30.86 -3.82
CA ALA A 103 5.77 29.65 -3.73
C ALA A 103 6.66 28.41 -3.67
N PRO A 104 6.50 27.53 -2.65
CA PRO A 104 7.24 26.28 -2.56
C PRO A 104 6.94 25.38 -3.76
N THR A 105 7.94 25.09 -4.57
CA THR A 105 7.88 24.32 -5.81
C THR A 105 9.07 23.37 -5.89
N ALA A 106 10.27 23.85 -6.19
CA ALA A 106 11.48 23.04 -6.22
C ALA A 106 11.78 22.42 -4.84
N SER A 107 11.60 23.17 -3.75
CA SER A 107 11.79 22.69 -2.38
C SER A 107 10.86 21.54 -2.02
N THR A 108 9.57 21.63 -2.37
CA THR A 108 8.61 20.56 -2.12
C THR A 108 8.89 19.33 -2.99
N THR A 109 9.34 19.52 -4.22
CA THR A 109 9.73 18.43 -5.12
C THR A 109 10.97 17.71 -4.60
N ALA A 110 12.00 18.45 -4.14
CA ALA A 110 13.19 17.86 -3.54
C ALA A 110 12.86 17.04 -2.28
N ALA A 111 12.04 17.60 -1.39
CA ALA A 111 11.60 16.90 -0.17
C ALA A 111 10.78 15.64 -0.51
N LEU A 112 9.93 15.71 -1.52
CA LEU A 112 9.15 14.56 -1.99
C LEU A 112 10.05 13.45 -2.54
N ALA A 113 10.99 13.80 -3.42
CA ALA A 113 11.92 12.86 -4.03
C ALA A 113 12.81 12.17 -2.96
N MET A 114 13.30 12.94 -1.96
CA MET A 114 14.05 12.37 -0.85
C MET A 114 13.21 11.42 0.00
N GLY A 115 11.96 11.77 0.26
CA GLY A 115 11.04 10.90 0.99
C GLY A 115 10.72 9.60 0.24
N ASP A 116 10.59 9.65 -1.09
CA ASP A 116 10.41 8.46 -1.91
C ASP A 116 11.69 7.62 -1.94
N ALA A 117 12.87 8.22 -2.05
CA ALA A 117 14.15 7.51 -1.96
C ALA A 117 14.31 6.80 -0.61
N LEU A 118 13.95 7.47 0.50
CA LEU A 118 13.93 6.87 1.83
C LEU A 118 12.98 5.67 1.89
N SER A 119 11.77 5.82 1.34
CA SER A 119 10.76 4.76 1.32
C SER A 119 11.23 3.55 0.51
N MET A 120 11.84 3.75 -0.65
CA MET A 120 12.38 2.67 -1.50
C MET A 120 13.59 1.99 -0.85
N THR A 121 14.46 2.75 -0.19
CA THR A 121 15.59 2.17 0.56
C THR A 121 15.10 1.27 1.71
N LEU A 122 14.05 1.69 2.43
CA LEU A 122 13.46 0.90 3.50
C LEU A 122 12.73 -0.34 2.96
N LEU A 123 12.02 -0.23 1.84
CA LEU A 123 11.38 -1.34 1.13
C LEU A 123 12.41 -2.42 0.80
N GLU A 124 13.53 -2.04 0.16
CA GLU A 124 14.61 -2.95 -0.21
C GLU A 124 15.26 -3.58 1.04
N LYS A 125 15.59 -2.76 2.03
CA LYS A 125 16.25 -3.22 3.28
C LYS A 125 15.37 -4.17 4.10
N ARG A 126 14.04 -4.05 4.01
CA ARG A 126 13.08 -4.94 4.66
C ARG A 126 12.78 -6.21 3.86
N GLY A 127 13.27 -6.31 2.63
CA GLY A 127 12.95 -7.42 1.72
C GLY A 127 11.47 -7.47 1.33
N PHE A 128 10.81 -6.31 1.24
CA PHE A 128 9.39 -6.21 0.89
C PHE A 128 9.16 -6.70 -0.54
N THR A 129 8.26 -7.67 -0.70
CA THR A 129 8.05 -8.40 -1.95
C THR A 129 6.85 -7.89 -2.74
N VAL A 130 6.70 -8.38 -3.97
CA VAL A 130 5.50 -8.15 -4.80
C VAL A 130 4.25 -8.76 -4.14
N ASP A 131 4.40 -9.90 -3.47
CA ASP A 131 3.30 -10.55 -2.76
C ASP A 131 2.84 -9.71 -1.56
N ASP A 132 3.77 -9.14 -0.79
CA ASP A 132 3.46 -8.20 0.30
C ASP A 132 2.73 -6.96 -0.24
N PHE A 133 3.15 -6.46 -1.41
CA PHE A 133 2.50 -5.33 -2.05
C PHE A 133 1.05 -5.66 -2.44
N ALA A 134 0.80 -6.87 -2.95
CA ALA A 134 -0.54 -7.34 -3.32
C ALA A 134 -1.48 -7.38 -2.10
N VAL A 135 -1.00 -7.86 -0.96
CA VAL A 135 -1.76 -7.91 0.30
C VAL A 135 -2.18 -6.52 0.76
N LEU A 136 -1.32 -5.51 0.61
CA LEU A 136 -1.61 -4.14 1.02
C LEU A 136 -2.49 -3.36 0.00
N HIS A 137 -2.68 -3.89 -1.23
CA HIS A 137 -3.40 -3.22 -2.31
C HIS A 137 -4.53 -4.07 -2.93
N PRO A 138 -5.46 -4.65 -2.15
CA PRO A 138 -6.42 -5.65 -2.64
C PRO A 138 -7.42 -5.10 -3.67
N GLY A 139 -7.72 -3.81 -3.64
CA GLY A 139 -8.77 -3.19 -4.47
C GLY A 139 -8.30 -2.53 -5.77
N GLY A 140 -7.00 -2.37 -5.97
CA GLY A 140 -6.44 -1.63 -7.10
C GLY A 140 -6.31 -2.48 -8.39
N ARG A 141 -6.19 -1.80 -9.55
CA ARG A 141 -5.87 -2.46 -10.83
C ARG A 141 -4.59 -3.30 -10.75
N LEU A 142 -3.63 -2.86 -9.95
CA LEU A 142 -2.37 -3.55 -9.71
C LEU A 142 -2.57 -4.77 -8.80
N GLY A 143 -3.34 -4.65 -7.72
CA GLY A 143 -3.70 -5.79 -6.86
C GLY A 143 -4.39 -6.90 -7.65
N LYS A 144 -5.35 -6.55 -8.53
CA LYS A 144 -6.01 -7.53 -9.42
C LYS A 144 -5.05 -8.26 -10.37
N LYS A 145 -3.96 -7.61 -10.80
CA LYS A 145 -2.93 -8.25 -11.65
C LYS A 145 -2.02 -9.21 -10.88
N LEU A 146 -1.96 -9.07 -9.57
CA LEU A 146 -1.11 -9.85 -8.67
C LEU A 146 -1.88 -10.99 -8.00
N LEU A 147 -3.21 -11.06 -8.19
CA LEU A 147 -4.03 -12.18 -7.71
C LEU A 147 -3.56 -13.48 -8.36
N ARG A 148 -3.40 -14.50 -7.55
CA ARG A 148 -3.13 -15.87 -7.98
C ARG A 148 -4.45 -16.58 -8.26
N VAL A 149 -4.39 -17.65 -9.05
CA VAL A 149 -5.57 -18.50 -9.28
C VAL A 149 -6.15 -19.00 -7.95
N GLU A 150 -5.29 -19.35 -6.99
CA GLU A 150 -5.69 -19.83 -5.66
C GLU A 150 -6.51 -18.81 -4.85
N ASP A 151 -6.32 -17.49 -5.09
CA ASP A 151 -7.06 -16.42 -4.42
C ASP A 151 -8.50 -16.27 -4.94
N LEU A 152 -8.76 -16.78 -6.14
CA LEU A 152 -10.05 -16.62 -6.85
C LEU A 152 -10.77 -17.94 -7.10
N MET A 153 -10.06 -19.07 -7.05
CA MET A 153 -10.63 -20.36 -7.38
C MET A 153 -11.68 -20.81 -6.33
N HIS A 154 -12.69 -21.48 -6.80
CA HIS A 154 -13.63 -22.21 -5.94
C HIS A 154 -12.94 -23.45 -5.38
N THR A 155 -13.19 -23.77 -4.11
CA THR A 155 -12.61 -24.92 -3.40
C THR A 155 -13.68 -25.78 -2.74
N GLY A 156 -13.34 -27.00 -2.39
CA GLY A 156 -14.22 -27.90 -1.65
C GLY A 156 -15.58 -28.07 -2.33
N ASP A 157 -16.64 -27.87 -1.55
CA ASP A 157 -18.04 -28.01 -2.02
C ASP A 157 -18.49 -26.92 -2.99
N ALA A 158 -17.73 -25.81 -3.11
CA ALA A 158 -18.06 -24.79 -4.10
C ALA A 158 -17.73 -25.21 -5.53
N ILE A 159 -16.89 -26.23 -5.73
CA ILE A 159 -16.56 -26.76 -7.05
C ILE A 159 -17.75 -27.60 -7.56
N PRO A 160 -18.33 -27.27 -8.73
CA PRO A 160 -19.36 -28.11 -9.34
C PRO A 160 -18.73 -29.42 -9.83
N ARG A 161 -19.23 -30.54 -9.36
CA ARG A 161 -18.72 -31.89 -9.68
C ARG A 161 -19.83 -32.87 -9.98
N VAL A 162 -19.65 -33.62 -11.04
CA VAL A 162 -20.51 -34.76 -11.38
C VAL A 162 -19.67 -35.97 -11.74
N ARG A 163 -20.26 -37.18 -11.74
CA ARG A 163 -19.64 -38.42 -12.17
C ARG A 163 -19.95 -38.67 -13.64
N PRO A 164 -19.17 -39.52 -14.35
CA PRO A 164 -19.45 -39.88 -15.74
C PRO A 164 -20.86 -40.46 -15.95
N GLN A 165 -21.38 -41.17 -14.95
CA GLN A 165 -22.69 -41.81 -14.99
C GLN A 165 -23.84 -40.92 -14.52
N THR A 166 -23.56 -39.66 -14.13
CA THR A 166 -24.60 -38.74 -13.65
C THR A 166 -25.56 -38.39 -14.78
N GLN A 167 -26.88 -38.50 -14.49
CA GLN A 167 -27.92 -38.19 -15.46
C GLN A 167 -27.91 -36.70 -15.79
N MET A 168 -28.19 -36.31 -17.04
CA MET A 168 -28.14 -34.95 -17.51
C MET A 168 -28.98 -33.95 -16.69
N LYS A 169 -30.15 -34.38 -16.18
CA LYS A 169 -30.98 -33.57 -15.26
C LYS A 169 -30.23 -33.14 -13.99
N ASP A 170 -29.41 -34.04 -13.43
CA ASP A 170 -28.65 -33.79 -12.21
C ASP A 170 -27.38 -32.97 -12.52
N VAL A 171 -26.81 -33.13 -13.71
CA VAL A 171 -25.74 -32.25 -14.25
C VAL A 171 -26.27 -30.81 -14.31
N LEU A 172 -27.43 -30.58 -14.90
CA LEU A 172 -28.04 -29.25 -15.00
C LEU A 172 -28.36 -28.66 -13.63
N PHE A 173 -28.83 -29.48 -12.69
CA PHE A 173 -29.10 -29.07 -11.32
C PHE A 173 -27.82 -28.59 -10.63
N GLU A 174 -26.70 -29.34 -10.73
CA GLU A 174 -25.42 -28.99 -10.13
C GLU A 174 -24.88 -27.70 -10.74
N MET A 175 -24.91 -27.53 -12.07
CA MET A 175 -24.48 -26.31 -12.76
C MET A 175 -25.26 -25.10 -12.30
N THR A 176 -26.60 -25.22 -12.20
CA THR A 176 -27.51 -24.16 -11.76
C THR A 176 -27.27 -23.79 -10.30
N ARG A 177 -27.11 -24.78 -9.43
CA ARG A 177 -26.86 -24.60 -8.00
C ARG A 177 -25.56 -23.85 -7.73
N LYS A 178 -24.48 -24.18 -8.47
CA LYS A 178 -23.15 -23.62 -8.28
C LYS A 178 -22.93 -22.31 -9.06
N ARG A 179 -23.77 -21.99 -10.04
CA ARG A 179 -23.79 -20.72 -10.80
C ARG A 179 -22.47 -20.37 -11.52
N LEU A 180 -21.71 -21.37 -11.92
CA LEU A 180 -20.44 -21.15 -12.65
C LEU A 180 -20.59 -21.33 -14.17
N GLY A 181 -21.78 -21.69 -14.67
CA GLY A 181 -22.03 -21.96 -16.09
C GLY A 181 -21.31 -23.20 -16.62
N LEU A 182 -20.77 -24.02 -15.73
CA LEU A 182 -20.09 -25.27 -16.04
C LEU A 182 -20.15 -26.26 -14.86
N THR A 183 -19.85 -27.54 -15.12
CA THR A 183 -19.49 -28.52 -14.09
C THR A 183 -18.32 -29.37 -14.55
N THR A 184 -17.54 -29.84 -13.61
CA THR A 184 -16.45 -30.79 -13.87
C THR A 184 -16.98 -32.23 -13.79
N VAL A 185 -16.45 -33.10 -14.64
CA VAL A 185 -16.66 -34.54 -14.60
C VAL A 185 -15.44 -35.20 -13.97
N THR A 186 -15.64 -35.87 -12.84
CA THR A 186 -14.52 -36.44 -12.06
C THR A 186 -14.76 -37.89 -11.68
N GLU A 187 -13.70 -38.69 -11.57
CA GLU A 187 -13.69 -39.99 -10.95
C GLU A 187 -13.84 -39.91 -9.42
N GLU A 188 -14.03 -41.08 -8.76
CA GLU A 188 -14.19 -41.16 -7.29
C GLU A 188 -12.96 -40.61 -6.52
N ASP A 189 -11.79 -40.83 -7.05
CA ASP A 189 -10.52 -40.32 -6.51
C ASP A 189 -10.30 -38.83 -6.75
N GLY A 190 -11.22 -38.17 -7.46
CA GLY A 190 -11.13 -36.75 -7.80
C GLY A 190 -10.42 -36.43 -9.10
N THR A 191 -9.94 -37.45 -9.84
CA THR A 191 -9.30 -37.27 -11.16
C THR A 191 -10.26 -36.59 -12.13
N LEU A 192 -9.82 -35.49 -12.73
CA LEU A 192 -10.61 -34.72 -13.69
C LEU A 192 -10.60 -35.42 -15.05
N LEU A 193 -11.78 -35.82 -15.53
CA LEU A 193 -11.99 -36.43 -16.85
C LEU A 193 -12.36 -35.40 -17.92
N GLY A 194 -13.05 -34.34 -17.53
CA GLY A 194 -13.52 -33.29 -18.43
C GLY A 194 -14.41 -32.27 -17.76
N MET A 195 -15.06 -31.46 -18.58
CA MET A 195 -16.02 -30.46 -18.14
C MET A 195 -17.21 -30.37 -19.10
N ILE A 196 -18.35 -29.97 -18.60
CA ILE A 196 -19.57 -29.66 -19.36
C ILE A 196 -19.91 -28.20 -19.09
N SER A 197 -20.02 -27.40 -20.13
CA SER A 197 -20.38 -25.97 -20.05
C SER A 197 -21.79 -25.73 -20.60
N ASP A 198 -22.39 -24.57 -20.30
CA ASP A 198 -23.65 -24.10 -20.90
C ASP A 198 -23.56 -24.05 -22.44
N GLY A 199 -22.36 -23.75 -22.97
CA GLY A 199 -22.13 -23.76 -24.41
C GLY A 199 -22.20 -25.19 -25.02
N ASP A 200 -21.75 -26.21 -24.31
CA ASP A 200 -21.84 -27.60 -24.75
C ASP A 200 -23.28 -28.06 -24.76
N LEU A 201 -24.04 -27.72 -23.74
CA LEU A 201 -25.48 -28.04 -23.64
C LEU A 201 -26.25 -27.39 -24.80
N ARG A 202 -26.04 -26.14 -25.11
CA ARG A 202 -26.68 -25.46 -26.23
C ARG A 202 -26.36 -26.13 -27.57
N ARG A 203 -25.09 -26.42 -27.83
CA ARG A 203 -24.66 -27.11 -29.06
C ARG A 203 -25.28 -28.48 -29.18
N GLN A 204 -25.46 -29.19 -28.08
CA GLN A 204 -26.07 -30.51 -28.08
C GLN A 204 -27.58 -30.43 -28.39
N MET A 205 -28.29 -29.44 -27.83
CA MET A 205 -29.69 -29.17 -28.13
C MET A 205 -29.92 -28.80 -29.62
N GLU A 206 -29.03 -28.01 -30.21
CA GLU A 206 -29.10 -27.65 -31.63
C GLU A 206 -28.93 -28.85 -32.58
N ARG A 207 -28.20 -29.88 -32.15
CA ARG A 207 -27.93 -31.08 -32.96
C ARG A 207 -28.99 -32.18 -32.82
N HIS A 208 -29.68 -32.24 -31.70
CA HIS A 208 -30.58 -33.35 -31.33
C HIS A 208 -31.96 -32.89 -30.84
N GLY A 209 -32.27 -31.57 -30.92
CA GLY A 209 -33.52 -30.95 -30.50
C GLY A 209 -34.64 -30.94 -31.55
#